data_51764e0013a0b8895136b4d4300f04fa
#
_entry.id   51764e0013a0b8895136b4d4300f04fa
#
_cell.length_a   1.000
_cell.length_b   1.000
_cell.length_c   1.000
_cell.angle_alpha   90.00
_cell.angle_beta   90.00
_cell.angle_gamma   90.00
#
_symmetry.space_group_name_H-M   'P 1'
#
loop_
_entity.id
_entity.type
_entity.pdbx_description
1 polymer ?
#
loop_
_entity_poly.entity_id
_entity_poly.type
_entity_poly.pdbx_seq_one_letter_code
_entity_poly.pdbx_strand_id
1 'polypeptide(L)'
;MAAFLAPPCTSFYRSSAFLTPCSSNRRSTALRAAAVRGSAVTRAQRTVSARWVPSRLAVARPAARKACLEELDTTNMLLRQRIVFLGSPVDDTSADLIISQLLLLDAEDQTKDIKLFINSPGGSITAGMGVYDAMKFCKADVSTVCFGLAASMGAFLLAAGTKGKRYCMPNARIMIHQPSGGAGGKVTEMGLQIREMMYEKIKINKIMSRITGKSEEQIDEDTKFDYFMSPSEAKDYGIVDNIIDEGKPGLVAPLAGSVPPPKSRVWYLWKASGPTRKIMKHLPS
;
A
#
# COMPACT_ATOMS: atom_id res chain seq x y z
N MET A 1 47.85 34.25 -17.79
CA MET A 1 49.05 33.67 -17.18
C MET A 1 48.70 33.21 -15.80
N ALA A 2 49.17 32.04 -15.43
CA ALA A 2 49.09 31.27 -14.19
C ALA A 2 47.88 30.30 -14.08
N ALA A 3 48.15 29.11 -14.55
CA ALA A 3 47.41 27.88 -14.22
C ALA A 3 47.78 27.40 -12.82
N PHE A 4 46.79 26.99 -12.02
CA PHE A 4 47.04 26.20 -10.81
C PHE A 4 46.38 24.81 -11.01
N LEU A 5 47.29 23.84 -11.15
CA LEU A 5 47.02 22.41 -11.13
C LEU A 5 46.74 21.96 -9.69
N ALA A 6 45.65 21.24 -9.46
CA ALA A 6 45.41 20.49 -8.22
C ALA A 6 45.75 19.01 -8.45
N PRO A 7 46.38 18.31 -7.47
CA PRO A 7 46.74 16.91 -7.61
C PRO A 7 45.60 15.96 -7.26
N PRO A 8 45.63 14.70 -7.74
CA PRO A 8 44.60 13.70 -7.46
C PRO A 8 44.85 13.01 -6.12
N CYS A 9 43.84 12.94 -5.26
CA CYS A 9 43.82 12.07 -4.09
C CYS A 9 43.26 10.71 -4.44
N THR A 10 44.16 9.73 -4.58
CA THR A 10 43.83 8.32 -4.52
C THR A 10 43.81 7.86 -3.08
N SER A 11 42.68 7.41 -2.59
CA SER A 11 42.59 6.67 -1.34
C SER A 11 41.91 5.32 -1.59
N PHE A 12 42.75 4.29 -1.60
CA PHE A 12 42.37 2.89 -1.55
C PHE A 12 41.82 2.56 -0.17
N TYR A 13 40.56 2.14 -0.09
CA TYR A 13 40.06 1.44 1.09
C TYR A 13 39.89 -0.03 0.75
N ARG A 14 40.83 -0.83 1.22
CA ARG A 14 40.82 -2.30 1.17
C ARG A 14 40.01 -2.79 2.35
N SER A 15 38.82 -3.34 2.11
CA SER A 15 38.03 -4.00 3.13
C SER A 15 38.30 -5.49 3.10
N SER A 16 38.90 -5.99 4.18
CA SER A 16 39.23 -7.40 4.41
C SER A 16 37.97 -8.15 4.80
N ALA A 17 37.57 -9.10 3.98
CA ALA A 17 36.52 -10.06 4.32
C ALA A 17 37.09 -11.12 5.27
N PHE A 18 36.55 -11.21 6.48
CA PHE A 18 36.75 -12.36 7.38
C PHE A 18 35.73 -13.42 7.06
N LEU A 19 36.15 -14.49 6.45
CA LEU A 19 35.43 -15.73 6.31
C LEU A 19 35.73 -16.62 7.53
N THR A 20 34.76 -16.90 8.37
CA THR A 20 34.83 -17.96 9.36
C THR A 20 34.16 -19.21 8.79
N PRO A 21 34.79 -20.39 8.83
CA PRO A 21 34.18 -21.62 8.39
C PRO A 21 33.30 -22.22 9.47
N CYS A 22 32.03 -22.47 9.14
CA CYS A 22 31.12 -23.22 9.97
C CYS A 22 31.41 -24.73 9.85
N SER A 23 31.89 -25.35 10.91
CA SER A 23 32.18 -26.79 10.98
C SER A 23 30.87 -27.58 11.07
N SER A 24 30.60 -28.41 10.08
CA SER A 24 29.55 -29.39 10.06
C SER A 24 29.93 -30.62 10.91
N ASN A 25 29.29 -30.82 12.04
CA ASN A 25 29.44 -32.01 12.86
C ASN A 25 28.37 -33.04 12.45
N ARG A 26 28.75 -33.96 11.56
CA ARG A 26 27.96 -35.14 11.22
C ARG A 26 28.23 -36.23 12.27
N ARG A 27 27.31 -36.48 13.15
CA ARG A 27 27.28 -37.75 13.95
C ARG A 27 26.45 -38.79 13.21
N SER A 28 27.14 -39.74 12.62
CA SER A 28 26.60 -40.98 12.10
C SER A 28 26.33 -41.93 13.28
N THR A 29 25.07 -42.27 13.56
CA THR A 29 24.71 -43.37 14.42
C THR A 29 24.41 -44.60 13.56
N ALA A 30 25.34 -45.55 13.59
CA ALA A 30 25.17 -46.87 13.00
C ALA A 30 24.21 -47.67 13.88
N LEU A 31 23.09 -48.14 13.33
CA LEU A 31 22.24 -49.13 13.95
C LEU A 31 22.69 -50.51 13.53
N ARG A 32 23.13 -51.27 14.54
CA ARG A 32 23.49 -52.71 14.46
C ARG A 32 22.25 -53.53 14.18
N ALA A 33 22.31 -54.35 13.13
CA ALA A 33 21.38 -55.43 12.90
C ALA A 33 21.69 -56.59 13.87
N ALA A 34 20.69 -56.97 14.65
CA ALA A 34 20.73 -58.21 15.43
C ALA A 34 19.86 -59.23 14.71
N ALA A 35 20.51 -60.30 14.22
CA ALA A 35 19.87 -61.46 13.69
C ALA A 35 19.43 -62.37 14.89
N VAL A 36 18.18 -62.74 14.92
CA VAL A 36 17.69 -63.83 15.77
C VAL A 36 17.11 -64.92 14.87
N ARG A 37 17.71 -66.10 15.05
CA ARG A 37 17.37 -67.37 14.37
C ARG A 37 16.08 -67.98 14.96
N GLY A 38 15.30 -68.49 14.11
CA GLY A 38 14.49 -69.62 13.97
C GLY A 38 13.81 -70.29 15.19
N SER A 39 12.58 -70.65 15.00
CA SER A 39 12.13 -72.03 15.22
C SER A 39 10.75 -72.24 14.57
N ALA A 40 10.65 -73.39 14.00
CA ALA A 40 9.51 -73.85 13.22
C ALA A 40 8.38 -74.39 14.15
N VAL A 41 7.27 -74.79 13.43
CA VAL A 41 6.17 -75.65 13.91
C VAL A 41 4.97 -74.86 14.44
N THR A 42 3.79 -74.95 13.88
CA THR A 42 2.92 -76.02 13.49
C THR A 42 1.69 -75.54 12.73
N ARG A 43 1.31 -76.36 11.80
CA ARG A 43 0.12 -76.25 10.95
C ARG A 43 -1.16 -76.47 11.79
N ALA A 44 -2.04 -75.48 11.86
CA ALA A 44 -3.42 -75.68 12.25
C ALA A 44 -4.35 -75.05 11.20
N GLN A 45 -4.96 -75.93 10.43
CA GLN A 45 -6.07 -75.55 9.56
C GLN A 45 -7.27 -75.16 10.44
N ARG A 46 -7.70 -73.93 10.37
CA ARG A 46 -9.04 -73.51 10.79
C ARG A 46 -9.72 -72.82 9.60
N THR A 47 -10.67 -73.53 9.03
CA THR A 47 -11.70 -72.99 8.17
C THR A 47 -12.51 -71.97 8.96
N VAL A 48 -12.38 -70.69 8.60
CA VAL A 48 -13.24 -69.64 9.12
C VAL A 48 -14.02 -69.09 7.94
N SER A 49 -15.32 -69.33 8.01
CA SER A 49 -16.33 -68.82 7.13
C SER A 49 -16.15 -67.28 6.92
N ALA A 50 -16.01 -66.85 5.69
CA ALA A 50 -16.00 -65.45 5.33
C ALA A 50 -17.36 -64.79 5.63
N ARG A 51 -17.47 -64.19 6.80
CA ARG A 51 -18.55 -63.27 7.11
C ARG A 51 -18.29 -62.00 6.34
N TRP A 52 -19.06 -61.74 5.35
CA TRP A 52 -19.07 -60.50 4.59
C TRP A 52 -19.42 -59.34 5.56
N VAL A 53 -18.43 -58.49 5.91
CA VAL A 53 -18.64 -57.26 6.65
C VAL A 53 -18.75 -56.17 5.61
N PRO A 54 -19.89 -55.45 5.50
CA PRO A 54 -19.96 -54.32 4.59
C PRO A 54 -18.93 -53.28 5.02
N SER A 55 -17.96 -53.00 4.14
CA SER A 55 -17.03 -51.91 4.29
C SER A 55 -17.86 -50.64 4.43
N ARG A 56 -17.92 -50.10 5.66
CA ARG A 56 -18.42 -48.77 5.89
C ARG A 56 -17.56 -47.83 5.03
N LEU A 57 -18.16 -47.27 3.99
CA LEU A 57 -17.61 -46.12 3.32
C LEU A 57 -17.22 -45.13 4.40
N ALA A 58 -15.92 -44.97 4.62
CA ALA A 58 -15.41 -43.91 5.45
C ALA A 58 -15.82 -42.60 4.82
N VAL A 59 -16.91 -42.02 5.29
CA VAL A 59 -17.27 -40.63 4.99
C VAL A 59 -16.09 -39.81 5.47
N ALA A 60 -15.33 -39.32 4.52
CA ALA A 60 -14.18 -38.45 4.80
C ALA A 60 -14.64 -37.30 5.72
N ARG A 61 -14.03 -37.26 6.88
CA ARG A 61 -14.34 -36.29 7.93
C ARG A 61 -14.23 -34.85 7.38
N PRO A 62 -15.16 -33.96 7.72
CA PRO A 62 -15.14 -32.54 7.31
C PRO A 62 -13.98 -31.72 7.92
N ALA A 63 -13.10 -32.36 8.72
CA ALA A 63 -11.96 -31.70 9.35
C ALA A 63 -10.91 -31.18 8.34
N ALA A 64 -10.72 -31.84 7.20
CA ALA A 64 -9.76 -31.40 6.20
C ALA A 64 -10.16 -30.08 5.50
N ARG A 65 -11.47 -29.78 5.42
CA ARG A 65 -11.96 -28.52 4.86
C ARG A 65 -11.78 -27.33 5.81
N LYS A 66 -11.84 -27.54 7.13
CA LYS A 66 -11.61 -26.47 8.10
C LYS A 66 -10.15 -26.05 8.17
N ALA A 67 -9.22 -26.99 8.17
CA ALA A 67 -7.79 -26.70 8.18
C ALA A 67 -7.34 -25.88 6.95
N CYS A 68 -7.92 -26.14 5.76
CA CYS A 68 -7.62 -25.37 4.55
C CYS A 68 -8.24 -23.96 4.55
N LEU A 69 -9.26 -23.70 5.36
CA LEU A 69 -9.88 -22.37 5.51
C LEU A 69 -9.19 -21.51 6.57
N GLU A 70 -8.58 -22.15 7.60
CA GLU A 70 -7.79 -21.45 8.63
C GLU A 70 -6.41 -20.97 8.12
N GLU A 71 -5.87 -21.57 7.08
CA GLU A 71 -4.64 -21.11 6.40
C GLU A 71 -4.88 -20.03 5.33
N LEU A 72 -6.13 -19.74 4.95
CA LEU A 72 -6.47 -18.70 3.98
C LEU A 72 -6.76 -17.40 4.71
N ASP A 73 -5.70 -16.64 4.99
CA ASP A 73 -5.83 -15.23 5.35
C ASP A 73 -6.66 -14.50 4.29
N THR A 74 -7.61 -13.66 4.74
CA THR A 74 -8.48 -12.87 3.87
C THR A 74 -7.70 -12.04 2.86
N THR A 75 -6.52 -11.56 3.24
CA THR A 75 -5.59 -10.83 2.38
C THR A 75 -5.13 -11.69 1.20
N ASN A 76 -4.78 -12.96 1.46
CA ASN A 76 -4.38 -13.91 0.41
C ASN A 76 -5.55 -14.28 -0.51
N MET A 77 -6.78 -14.32 0.00
CA MET A 77 -7.97 -14.54 -0.84
C MET A 77 -8.23 -13.36 -1.76
N LEU A 78 -8.09 -12.13 -1.29
CA LEU A 78 -8.20 -10.92 -2.11
C LEU A 78 -7.09 -10.87 -3.17
N LEU A 79 -5.87 -11.20 -2.79
CA LEU A 79 -4.73 -11.22 -3.71
C LEU A 79 -4.95 -12.20 -4.88
N ARG A 80 -5.55 -13.38 -4.63
CA ARG A 80 -5.95 -14.31 -5.69
C ARG A 80 -6.99 -13.74 -6.66
N GLN A 81 -7.77 -12.75 -6.23
CA GLN A 81 -8.69 -12.00 -7.08
C GLN A 81 -8.04 -10.76 -7.69
N ARG A 82 -6.70 -10.65 -7.60
CA ARG A 82 -5.90 -9.51 -8.06
C ARG A 82 -6.30 -8.20 -7.38
N ILE A 83 -6.70 -8.28 -6.13
CA ILE A 83 -7.07 -7.15 -5.28
C ILE A 83 -5.96 -6.95 -4.25
N VAL A 84 -5.35 -5.78 -4.28
CA VAL A 84 -4.40 -5.27 -3.30
C VAL A 84 -5.12 -4.22 -2.45
N PHE A 85 -4.93 -4.23 -1.14
CA PHE A 85 -5.63 -3.33 -0.23
C PHE A 85 -4.66 -2.46 0.58
N LEU A 86 -4.73 -1.15 0.39
CA LEU A 86 -4.06 -0.14 1.20
C LEU A 86 -5.06 0.40 2.24
N GLY A 87 -5.11 -0.22 3.42
CA GLY A 87 -6.04 0.11 4.50
C GLY A 87 -5.38 0.78 5.72
N SER A 88 -4.14 1.20 5.61
CA SER A 88 -3.33 1.77 6.69
C SER A 88 -2.62 3.05 6.24
N PRO A 89 -1.95 3.78 7.15
CA PRO A 89 -0.99 4.81 6.75
C PRO A 89 0.07 4.23 5.81
N VAL A 90 0.54 5.08 4.89
CA VAL A 90 1.61 4.73 3.96
C VAL A 90 2.95 4.85 4.69
N ASP A 91 3.52 3.74 5.11
CA ASP A 91 4.85 3.60 5.69
C ASP A 91 5.71 2.64 4.85
N ASP A 92 6.97 2.50 5.21
CA ASP A 92 7.89 1.65 4.46
C ASP A 92 7.41 0.19 4.43
N THR A 93 6.84 -0.31 5.54
CA THR A 93 6.35 -1.69 5.66
C THR A 93 5.14 -1.94 4.76
N SER A 94 4.17 -1.03 4.78
CA SER A 94 2.97 -1.14 3.93
C SER A 94 3.31 -0.97 2.45
N ALA A 95 4.26 -0.09 2.13
CA ALA A 95 4.74 0.11 0.77
C ALA A 95 5.45 -1.12 0.22
N ASP A 96 6.38 -1.72 0.98
CA ASP A 96 7.10 -2.94 0.59
C ASP A 96 6.13 -4.10 0.30
N LEU A 97 5.10 -4.25 1.15
CA LEU A 97 4.06 -5.26 0.94
C LEU A 97 3.29 -5.03 -0.35
N ILE A 98 2.82 -3.79 -0.58
CA ILE A 98 2.05 -3.44 -1.78
C ILE A 98 2.90 -3.58 -3.04
N ILE A 99 4.15 -3.11 -3.02
CA ILE A 99 5.09 -3.24 -4.14
C ILE A 99 5.29 -4.72 -4.48
N SER A 100 5.54 -5.56 -3.47
CA SER A 100 5.74 -7.00 -3.66
C SER A 100 4.50 -7.67 -4.27
N GLN A 101 3.31 -7.29 -3.82
CA GLN A 101 2.03 -7.80 -4.35
C GLN A 101 1.79 -7.34 -5.78
N LEU A 102 2.05 -6.08 -6.11
CA LEU A 102 1.92 -5.56 -7.47
C LEU A 102 2.84 -6.29 -8.45
N LEU A 103 4.11 -6.45 -8.09
CA LEU A 103 5.10 -7.15 -8.92
C LEU A 103 4.77 -8.64 -9.09
N LEU A 104 4.27 -9.30 -8.03
CA LEU A 104 3.82 -10.69 -8.10
C LEU A 104 2.66 -10.85 -9.08
N LEU A 105 1.64 -10.01 -8.97
CA LEU A 105 0.45 -10.06 -9.82
C LEU A 105 0.79 -9.72 -11.28
N ASP A 106 1.67 -8.77 -11.52
CA ASP A 106 2.14 -8.47 -12.88
C ASP A 106 2.94 -9.63 -13.48
N ALA A 107 3.76 -10.31 -12.67
CA ALA A 107 4.51 -11.48 -13.12
C ALA A 107 3.61 -12.70 -13.44
N GLU A 108 2.47 -12.84 -12.73
CA GLU A 108 1.49 -13.90 -12.99
C GLU A 108 0.73 -13.71 -14.30
N ASP A 109 0.19 -12.51 -14.54
CA ASP A 109 -0.60 -12.21 -15.74
C ASP A 109 -0.60 -10.69 -16.03
N GLN A 110 0.10 -10.29 -17.07
CA GLN A 110 0.23 -8.90 -17.48
C GLN A 110 -0.98 -8.38 -18.29
N THR A 111 -1.94 -9.23 -18.61
CA THR A 111 -3.11 -8.87 -19.43
C THR A 111 -4.33 -8.51 -18.60
N LYS A 112 -4.34 -8.90 -17.33
CA LYS A 112 -5.46 -8.64 -16.42
C LYS A 112 -5.15 -7.50 -15.47
N ASP A 113 -6.15 -6.66 -15.25
CA ASP A 113 -6.04 -5.52 -14.35
C ASP A 113 -5.74 -5.94 -12.91
N ILE A 114 -4.92 -5.14 -12.24
CA ILE A 114 -4.72 -5.20 -10.79
C ILE A 114 -5.61 -4.13 -10.16
N LYS A 115 -6.33 -4.48 -9.11
CA LYS A 115 -7.23 -3.56 -8.38
C LYS A 115 -6.59 -3.14 -7.08
N LEU A 116 -6.26 -1.86 -6.96
CA LEU A 116 -5.74 -1.27 -5.72
C LEU A 116 -6.87 -0.54 -4.98
N PHE A 117 -7.31 -1.11 -3.87
CA PHE A 117 -8.30 -0.51 -2.98
C PHE A 117 -7.62 0.37 -1.94
N ILE A 118 -8.09 1.61 -1.79
CA ILE A 118 -7.43 2.62 -0.97
C ILE A 118 -8.40 3.14 0.09
N ASN A 119 -8.00 3.00 1.35
CA ASN A 119 -8.60 3.64 2.53
C ASN A 119 -7.47 4.07 3.46
N SER A 120 -6.83 5.19 3.15
CA SER A 120 -5.60 5.60 3.82
C SER A 120 -5.57 7.11 4.11
N PRO A 121 -5.08 7.50 5.28
CA PRO A 121 -4.85 8.91 5.61
C PRO A 121 -3.61 9.50 4.90
N GLY A 122 -2.87 8.70 4.13
CA GLY A 122 -1.57 9.08 3.58
C GLY A 122 -0.41 8.66 4.49
N GLY A 123 0.73 9.32 4.36
CA GLY A 123 1.93 9.00 5.14
C GLY A 123 3.22 9.40 4.44
N SER A 124 4.25 8.54 4.51
CA SER A 124 5.57 8.80 3.95
C SER A 124 5.54 9.04 2.44
N ILE A 125 6.15 10.13 2.02
CA ILE A 125 6.26 10.48 0.60
C ILE A 125 7.15 9.48 -0.12
N THR A 126 8.28 9.12 0.47
CA THR A 126 9.25 8.19 -0.12
C THR A 126 8.62 6.82 -0.35
N ALA A 127 7.92 6.30 0.67
CA ALA A 127 7.20 5.03 0.59
C ALA A 127 6.10 5.07 -0.50
N GLY A 128 5.30 6.14 -0.52
CA GLY A 128 4.26 6.32 -1.53
C GLY A 128 4.80 6.49 -2.95
N MET A 129 5.93 7.16 -3.13
CA MET A 129 6.59 7.25 -4.44
C MET A 129 7.10 5.89 -4.90
N GLY A 130 7.60 5.03 -4.00
CA GLY A 130 7.96 3.65 -4.32
C GLY A 130 6.77 2.84 -4.86
N VAL A 131 5.61 2.96 -4.21
CA VAL A 131 4.36 2.34 -4.70
C VAL A 131 3.95 2.90 -6.07
N TYR A 132 4.05 4.24 -6.25
CA TYR A 132 3.77 4.89 -7.53
C TYR A 132 4.65 4.35 -8.65
N ASP A 133 5.96 4.23 -8.40
CA ASP A 133 6.90 3.72 -9.39
C ASP A 133 6.61 2.25 -9.72
N ALA A 134 6.26 1.42 -8.73
CA ALA A 134 5.83 0.05 -8.95
C ALA A 134 4.55 -0.03 -9.81
N MET A 135 3.54 0.83 -9.54
CA MET A 135 2.34 0.92 -10.38
C MET A 135 2.66 1.28 -11.82
N LYS A 136 3.65 2.15 -12.06
CA LYS A 136 4.07 2.55 -13.42
C LYS A 136 4.99 1.53 -14.09
N PHE A 137 5.69 0.72 -13.32
CA PHE A 137 6.54 -0.35 -13.81
C PHE A 137 5.74 -1.56 -14.29
N CYS A 138 4.62 -1.87 -13.65
CA CYS A 138 3.71 -2.96 -14.05
C CYS A 138 3.21 -2.72 -15.48
N LYS A 139 3.15 -3.78 -16.26
CA LYS A 139 2.54 -3.78 -17.59
C LYS A 139 1.02 -3.95 -17.53
N ALA A 140 0.54 -4.64 -16.49
CA ALA A 140 -0.87 -4.73 -16.19
C ALA A 140 -1.42 -3.36 -15.79
N ASP A 141 -2.62 -3.02 -16.23
CA ASP A 141 -3.30 -1.80 -15.80
C ASP A 141 -3.64 -1.86 -14.31
N VAL A 142 -3.31 -0.79 -13.58
CA VAL A 142 -3.64 -0.68 -12.16
C VAL A 142 -4.88 0.19 -12.01
N SER A 143 -5.99 -0.47 -11.70
CA SER A 143 -7.26 0.19 -11.39
C SER A 143 -7.29 0.58 -9.90
N THR A 144 -7.59 1.83 -9.60
CA THR A 144 -7.64 2.34 -8.22
C THR A 144 -9.07 2.61 -7.79
N VAL A 145 -9.41 2.25 -6.56
CA VAL A 145 -10.75 2.42 -6.00
C VAL A 145 -10.65 3.00 -4.59
N CYS A 146 -11.23 4.17 -4.37
CA CYS A 146 -11.26 4.79 -3.05
C CYS A 146 -12.45 4.28 -2.22
N PHE A 147 -12.15 3.76 -1.02
CA PHE A 147 -13.10 3.43 0.03
C PHE A 147 -12.87 4.34 1.23
N GLY A 148 -13.92 4.92 1.80
CA GLY A 148 -13.85 5.74 3.00
C GLY A 148 -13.01 7.01 2.81
N LEU A 149 -11.69 6.93 2.97
CA LEU A 149 -10.79 8.08 2.90
C LEU A 149 -9.57 7.80 2.01
N ALA A 150 -9.29 8.71 1.11
CA ALA A 150 -7.99 8.79 0.45
C ALA A 150 -7.43 10.20 0.67
N ALA A 151 -6.43 10.33 1.56
CA ALA A 151 -5.86 11.62 1.91
C ALA A 151 -4.37 11.68 1.60
N SER A 152 -3.87 12.87 1.25
CA SER A 152 -2.43 13.13 1.06
C SER A 152 -1.80 12.14 0.07
N MET A 153 -0.81 11.35 0.49
CA MET A 153 -0.22 10.29 -0.36
C MET A 153 -1.25 9.25 -0.84
N GLY A 154 -2.31 8.97 -0.06
CA GLY A 154 -3.40 8.08 -0.49
C GLY A 154 -4.19 8.65 -1.68
N ALA A 155 -4.45 9.97 -1.70
CA ALA A 155 -5.09 10.65 -2.83
C ALA A 155 -4.17 10.68 -4.06
N PHE A 156 -2.87 10.85 -3.85
CA PHE A 156 -1.87 10.79 -4.90
C PHE A 156 -1.84 9.40 -5.58
N LEU A 157 -1.82 8.33 -4.79
CA LEU A 157 -1.86 6.95 -5.30
C LEU A 157 -3.20 6.64 -6.00
N LEU A 158 -4.31 7.17 -5.49
CA LEU A 158 -5.62 7.06 -6.16
C LEU A 158 -5.58 7.69 -7.55
N ALA A 159 -5.06 8.92 -7.65
CA ALA A 159 -4.92 9.62 -8.91
C ALA A 159 -3.95 8.94 -9.89
N ALA A 160 -2.93 8.24 -9.35
CA ALA A 160 -1.88 7.57 -10.11
C ALA A 160 -2.36 6.31 -10.87
N GLY A 161 -3.56 5.81 -10.61
CA GLY A 161 -4.14 4.69 -11.33
C GLY A 161 -4.19 4.90 -12.84
N THR A 162 -4.42 3.84 -13.60
CA THR A 162 -4.58 3.90 -15.05
C THR A 162 -5.78 4.79 -15.40
N LYS A 163 -5.57 5.75 -16.29
CA LYS A 163 -6.62 6.70 -16.71
C LYS A 163 -7.83 5.95 -17.29
N GLY A 164 -9.02 6.31 -16.86
CA GLY A 164 -10.27 5.62 -17.18
C GLY A 164 -10.64 4.50 -16.20
N LYS A 165 -9.71 4.10 -15.32
CA LYS A 165 -9.89 3.00 -14.34
C LYS A 165 -9.69 3.46 -12.90
N ARG A 166 -9.93 4.74 -12.62
CA ARG A 166 -9.85 5.34 -11.28
C ARG A 166 -11.26 5.58 -10.77
N TYR A 167 -11.57 4.93 -9.66
CA TYR A 167 -12.94 4.90 -9.13
C TYR A 167 -12.99 5.44 -7.71
N CYS A 168 -14.16 5.94 -7.34
CA CYS A 168 -14.45 6.39 -5.98
C CYS A 168 -15.81 5.90 -5.54
N MET A 169 -15.91 5.46 -4.28
CA MET A 169 -17.20 5.13 -3.68
C MET A 169 -17.98 6.41 -3.35
N PRO A 170 -19.33 6.36 -3.38
CA PRO A 170 -20.17 7.56 -3.25
C PRO A 170 -20.00 8.32 -1.93
N ASN A 171 -19.67 7.61 -0.85
CA ASN A 171 -19.50 8.18 0.49
C ASN A 171 -18.03 8.39 0.87
N ALA A 172 -17.11 8.21 -0.08
CA ALA A 172 -15.70 8.41 0.18
C ALA A 172 -15.34 9.91 0.24
N ARG A 173 -14.23 10.21 0.89
CA ARG A 173 -13.66 11.56 0.93
C ARG A 173 -12.25 11.51 0.38
N ILE A 174 -11.92 12.52 -0.37
CA ILE A 174 -10.58 12.71 -0.92
C ILE A 174 -10.01 13.99 -0.34
N MET A 175 -8.75 13.98 0.06
CA MET A 175 -8.08 15.17 0.57
C MET A 175 -6.68 15.29 -0.03
N ILE A 176 -6.38 16.47 -0.51
CA ILE A 176 -5.03 16.82 -1.00
C ILE A 176 -4.48 17.97 -0.19
N HIS A 177 -3.19 17.95 0.05
CA HIS A 177 -2.44 19.04 0.67
C HIS A 177 -0.97 18.96 0.29
N GLN A 178 -0.23 20.03 0.53
CA GLN A 178 1.21 20.05 0.32
C GLN A 178 1.93 19.12 1.30
N PRO A 179 3.13 18.61 0.96
CA PRO A 179 3.97 17.87 1.89
C PRO A 179 4.17 18.60 3.20
N SER A 180 4.02 17.87 4.31
CA SER A 180 4.27 18.37 5.65
C SER A 180 5.43 17.59 6.29
N GLY A 181 6.25 18.25 7.07
CA GLY A 181 7.38 17.63 7.73
C GLY A 181 8.05 18.57 8.71
N GLY A 182 8.99 18.03 9.48
CA GLY A 182 9.85 18.79 10.39
C GLY A 182 11.30 18.71 9.93
N ALA A 183 12.06 19.78 10.16
CA ALA A 183 13.50 19.80 10.00
C ALA A 183 14.16 20.00 11.38
N GLY A 184 15.18 19.21 11.67
CA GLY A 184 15.89 19.27 12.95
C GLY A 184 17.38 18.98 12.80
N GLY A 185 18.17 19.40 13.78
CA GLY A 185 19.62 19.21 13.79
C GLY A 185 20.40 20.52 13.64
N LYS A 186 21.60 20.46 13.07
CA LYS A 186 22.42 21.65 12.82
C LYS A 186 21.83 22.51 11.72
N VAL A 187 22.09 23.81 11.72
CA VAL A 187 21.54 24.77 10.73
C VAL A 187 21.77 24.32 9.29
N THR A 188 22.96 23.81 8.98
CA THR A 188 23.27 23.29 7.64
C THR A 188 22.46 22.06 7.28
N GLU A 189 22.23 21.15 8.23
CA GLU A 189 21.42 19.93 8.06
C GLU A 189 19.94 20.27 7.83
N MET A 190 19.42 21.21 8.64
CA MET A 190 18.04 21.72 8.46
C MET A 190 17.84 22.33 7.05
N GLY A 191 18.83 23.11 6.58
CA GLY A 191 18.80 23.69 5.25
C GLY A 191 18.73 22.63 4.13
N LEU A 192 19.42 21.52 4.30
CA LEU A 192 19.36 20.38 3.34
C LEU A 192 18.00 19.69 3.39
N GLN A 193 17.46 19.42 4.59
CA GLN A 193 16.15 18.78 4.76
C GLN A 193 15.02 19.63 4.15
N ILE A 194 15.04 20.95 4.38
CA ILE A 194 14.05 21.86 3.77
C ILE A 194 14.15 21.84 2.24
N ARG A 195 15.36 21.83 1.69
CA ARG A 195 15.56 21.76 0.24
C ARG A 195 15.00 20.46 -0.35
N GLU A 196 15.19 19.35 0.33
CA GLU A 196 14.64 18.05 -0.09
C GLU A 196 13.10 18.05 -0.05
N MET A 197 12.49 18.58 1.02
CA MET A 197 11.03 18.73 1.08
C MET A 197 10.47 19.60 -0.05
N MET A 198 11.17 20.68 -0.39
CA MET A 198 10.78 21.54 -1.53
C MET A 198 10.90 20.81 -2.87
N TYR A 199 11.94 20.00 -3.04
CA TYR A 199 12.12 19.16 -4.22
C TYR A 199 10.95 18.17 -4.38
N GLU A 200 10.61 17.45 -3.29
CA GLU A 200 9.48 16.50 -3.31
C GLU A 200 8.14 17.20 -3.57
N LYS A 201 7.92 18.39 -3.00
CA LYS A 201 6.72 19.20 -3.30
C LYS A 201 6.60 19.50 -4.80
N ILE A 202 7.65 20.00 -5.40
CA ILE A 202 7.67 20.34 -6.85
C ILE A 202 7.43 19.09 -7.69
N LYS A 203 8.05 17.97 -7.33
CA LYS A 203 7.90 16.68 -8.02
C LYS A 203 6.45 16.17 -7.97
N ILE A 204 5.82 16.19 -6.80
CA ILE A 204 4.43 15.78 -6.62
C ILE A 204 3.49 16.68 -7.42
N ASN A 205 3.67 18.01 -7.37
CA ASN A 205 2.87 18.97 -8.12
C ASN A 205 2.95 18.71 -9.64
N LYS A 206 4.14 18.44 -10.17
CA LYS A 206 4.34 18.09 -11.58
C LYS A 206 3.63 16.79 -11.98
N ILE A 207 3.68 15.79 -11.14
CA ILE A 207 3.00 14.52 -11.41
C ILE A 207 1.48 14.73 -11.37
N MET A 208 0.98 15.42 -10.35
CA MET A 208 -0.45 15.72 -10.22
C MET A 208 -0.96 16.57 -11.38
N SER A 209 -0.20 17.56 -11.86
CA SER A 209 -0.52 18.35 -13.04
C SER A 209 -0.72 17.48 -14.28
N ARG A 210 0.19 16.53 -14.52
CA ARG A 210 0.08 15.59 -15.65
C ARG A 210 -1.15 14.67 -15.54
N ILE A 211 -1.49 14.26 -14.32
CA ILE A 211 -2.60 13.34 -14.06
C ILE A 211 -3.94 14.05 -14.20
N THR A 212 -4.09 15.22 -13.58
CA THR A 212 -5.34 15.97 -13.50
C THR A 212 -5.58 16.88 -14.69
N GLY A 213 -4.52 17.29 -15.38
CA GLY A 213 -4.56 18.27 -16.46
C GLY A 213 -4.63 19.73 -16.00
N LYS A 214 -4.50 19.99 -14.68
CA LYS A 214 -4.42 21.34 -14.12
C LYS A 214 -2.99 21.88 -14.19
N SER A 215 -2.82 23.22 -14.15
CA SER A 215 -1.49 23.81 -14.09
C SER A 215 -0.81 23.54 -12.75
N GLU A 216 0.53 23.57 -12.72
CA GLU A 216 1.31 23.38 -11.50
C GLU A 216 0.98 24.46 -10.46
N GLU A 217 0.76 25.69 -10.90
CA GLU A 217 0.41 26.84 -10.06
C GLU A 217 -0.95 26.65 -9.40
N GLN A 218 -1.94 26.13 -10.15
CA GLN A 218 -3.27 25.84 -9.60
C GLN A 218 -3.19 24.74 -8.51
N ILE A 219 -2.41 23.69 -8.77
CA ILE A 219 -2.22 22.60 -7.79
C ILE A 219 -1.48 23.13 -6.56
N ASP A 220 -0.48 23.99 -6.72
CA ASP A 220 0.25 24.58 -5.61
C ASP A 220 -0.66 25.45 -4.71
N GLU A 221 -1.57 26.20 -5.30
CA GLU A 221 -2.54 27.00 -4.54
C GLU A 221 -3.60 26.12 -3.88
N ASP A 222 -4.16 25.13 -4.58
CA ASP A 222 -5.18 24.22 -4.05
C ASP A 222 -4.65 23.35 -2.89
N THR A 223 -3.37 22.95 -2.96
CA THR A 223 -2.73 22.12 -1.92
C THR A 223 -2.13 22.90 -0.76
N LYS A 224 -2.17 24.22 -0.80
CA LYS A 224 -1.61 25.08 0.26
C LYS A 224 -2.21 24.80 1.63
N PHE A 225 -3.48 24.44 1.67
CA PHE A 225 -4.22 24.00 2.85
C PHE A 225 -4.90 22.67 2.56
N ASP A 226 -5.40 22.00 3.61
CA ASP A 226 -6.16 20.76 3.46
C ASP A 226 -7.40 21.00 2.58
N TYR A 227 -7.39 20.45 1.39
CA TYR A 227 -8.48 20.57 0.43
C TYR A 227 -9.25 19.26 0.34
N PHE A 228 -10.42 19.24 0.98
CA PHE A 228 -11.31 18.09 1.03
C PHE A 228 -12.31 18.14 -0.12
N MET A 229 -12.42 17.03 -0.84
CA MET A 229 -13.31 16.86 -1.98
C MET A 229 -14.32 15.74 -1.73
N SER A 230 -15.55 15.95 -2.20
CA SER A 230 -16.54 14.90 -2.44
C SER A 230 -16.15 14.08 -3.67
N PRO A 231 -16.74 12.89 -3.90
CA PRO A 231 -16.48 12.11 -5.11
C PRO A 231 -16.74 12.86 -6.42
N SER A 232 -17.79 13.69 -6.48
CA SER A 232 -18.11 14.52 -7.64
C SER A 232 -17.03 15.57 -7.88
N GLU A 233 -16.64 16.30 -6.84
CA GLU A 233 -15.58 17.31 -6.93
C GLU A 233 -14.23 16.67 -7.33
N ALA A 234 -13.92 15.48 -6.82
CA ALA A 234 -12.70 14.75 -7.17
C ALA A 234 -12.70 14.26 -8.64
N LYS A 235 -13.87 13.95 -9.18
CA LYS A 235 -14.04 13.65 -10.60
C LYS A 235 -13.83 14.89 -11.45
N ASP A 236 -14.45 16.01 -11.09
CA ASP A 236 -14.29 17.29 -11.78
C ASP A 236 -12.84 17.82 -11.68
N TYR A 237 -12.19 17.51 -10.57
CA TYR A 237 -10.77 17.83 -10.37
C TYR A 237 -9.84 16.98 -11.26
N GLY A 238 -10.25 15.76 -11.63
CA GLY A 238 -9.49 14.85 -12.46
C GLY A 238 -8.68 13.80 -11.67
N ILE A 239 -8.93 13.65 -10.36
CA ILE A 239 -8.30 12.62 -9.52
C ILE A 239 -8.91 11.25 -9.80
N VAL A 240 -10.23 11.19 -9.99
CA VAL A 240 -10.96 9.96 -10.33
C VAL A 240 -11.69 10.12 -11.65
N ASP A 241 -11.97 9.00 -12.31
CA ASP A 241 -12.67 8.99 -13.59
C ASP A 241 -14.16 8.72 -13.41
N ASN A 242 -14.51 7.81 -12.49
CA ASN A 242 -15.88 7.39 -12.28
C ASN A 242 -16.22 7.20 -10.79
N ILE A 243 -17.49 7.44 -10.46
CA ILE A 243 -18.05 7.14 -9.16
C ILE A 243 -18.80 5.82 -9.29
N ILE A 244 -18.58 4.88 -8.38
CA ILE A 244 -19.29 3.60 -8.36
C ILE A 244 -20.64 3.83 -7.69
N ASP A 245 -21.57 4.37 -8.45
CA ASP A 245 -22.96 4.53 -8.07
C ASP A 245 -23.80 3.76 -9.08
N GLU A 246 -24.35 2.62 -8.67
CA GLU A 246 -25.21 1.82 -9.53
C GLU A 246 -26.63 2.42 -9.68
N GLY A 247 -26.81 3.69 -9.30
CA GLY A 247 -28.11 4.37 -9.34
C GLY A 247 -29.14 3.76 -8.37
N LYS A 248 -28.69 2.96 -7.39
CA LYS A 248 -29.55 2.43 -6.35
C LYS A 248 -29.88 3.53 -5.36
N PRO A 249 -31.15 3.94 -5.24
CA PRO A 249 -31.54 4.95 -4.26
C PRO A 249 -31.16 4.45 -2.85
N GLY A 250 -30.31 5.19 -2.15
CA GLY A 250 -29.87 4.89 -0.79
C GLY A 250 -28.38 4.57 -0.63
N LEU A 251 -27.63 4.29 -1.71
CA LEU A 251 -26.15 4.18 -1.64
C LEU A 251 -25.50 5.57 -1.55
N VAL A 252 -26.06 6.56 -2.19
CA VAL A 252 -25.75 7.97 -1.98
C VAL A 252 -26.99 8.58 -1.34
N ALA A 253 -26.92 8.99 -0.07
CA ALA A 253 -27.82 10.02 0.39
C ALA A 253 -27.59 11.20 -0.55
N PRO A 254 -28.58 11.67 -1.35
CA PRO A 254 -28.37 12.86 -2.12
C PRO A 254 -28.10 13.97 -1.12
N LEU A 255 -26.81 14.30 -0.96
CA LEU A 255 -26.46 15.62 -0.46
C LEU A 255 -27.06 16.51 -1.51
N ALA A 256 -28.29 16.98 -1.22
CA ALA A 256 -28.98 17.89 -2.11
C ALA A 256 -27.97 18.95 -2.47
N GLY A 257 -27.60 19.03 -3.76
CA GLY A 257 -26.53 19.88 -4.26
C GLY A 257 -26.79 21.39 -4.05
N SER A 258 -27.78 21.73 -3.23
CA SER A 258 -28.18 23.07 -2.86
C SER A 258 -27.98 23.39 -1.37
N VAL A 259 -27.62 22.41 -0.53
CA VAL A 259 -27.36 22.72 0.89
C VAL A 259 -25.85 22.77 1.05
N PRO A 260 -25.25 23.97 1.21
CA PRO A 260 -23.86 24.07 1.58
C PRO A 260 -23.66 23.24 2.86
N PRO A 261 -22.54 22.49 3.00
CA PRO A 261 -22.28 21.71 4.19
C PRO A 261 -22.53 22.58 5.41
N PRO A 262 -23.19 22.07 6.46
CA PRO A 262 -23.48 22.89 7.62
C PRO A 262 -22.18 23.49 8.07
N LYS A 263 -22.08 24.82 7.95
CA LYS A 263 -20.88 25.54 8.40
C LYS A 263 -20.69 25.13 9.83
N SER A 264 -19.64 24.36 10.11
CA SER A 264 -19.40 23.84 11.45
C SER A 264 -19.49 25.02 12.42
N ARG A 265 -20.09 24.85 13.60
CA ARG A 265 -20.12 25.92 14.65
C ARG A 265 -18.71 26.46 14.93
N VAL A 266 -17.71 25.62 14.76
CA VAL A 266 -16.29 25.97 14.89
C VAL A 266 -15.87 27.05 13.88
N TRP A 267 -16.35 27.00 12.63
CA TRP A 267 -16.04 28.03 11.64
C TRP A 267 -16.66 29.38 11.97
N TYR A 268 -17.84 29.40 12.57
CA TYR A 268 -18.45 30.65 13.06
C TYR A 268 -17.74 31.19 14.30
N LEU A 269 -17.27 30.32 15.20
CA LEU A 269 -16.46 30.73 16.36
C LEU A 269 -15.17 31.38 15.93
N TRP A 270 -14.50 30.86 14.88
CA TRP A 270 -13.30 31.46 14.30
C TRP A 270 -13.57 32.81 13.63
N LYS A 271 -14.71 32.98 12.93
CA LYS A 271 -15.09 34.25 12.33
C LYS A 271 -15.65 35.26 13.32
N ALA A 272 -16.28 34.80 14.40
CA ALA A 272 -16.94 35.64 15.40
C ALA A 272 -16.01 36.09 16.53
N SER A 273 -14.86 35.42 16.71
CA SER A 273 -13.92 35.82 17.78
C SER A 273 -13.14 37.04 17.36
N GLY A 274 -13.59 38.20 17.83
CA GLY A 274 -12.92 39.49 17.64
C GLY A 274 -11.44 39.58 18.01
N PRO A 275 -10.86 38.73 18.90
CA PRO A 275 -9.43 38.68 19.18
C PRO A 275 -8.55 38.27 18.00
N THR A 276 -9.01 37.37 17.13
CA THR A 276 -8.24 36.90 15.99
C THR A 276 -7.99 37.98 14.92
N ARG A 277 -8.89 38.92 14.78
CA ARG A 277 -8.67 40.12 13.93
C ARG A 277 -7.58 41.03 14.46
N LYS A 278 -7.38 41.11 15.78
CA LYS A 278 -6.33 41.94 16.39
C LYS A 278 -4.95 41.30 16.29
N ILE A 279 -4.87 39.98 16.38
CA ILE A 279 -3.60 39.25 16.26
C ILE A 279 -3.05 39.32 14.80
N MET A 280 -3.93 39.20 13.78
CA MET A 280 -3.49 39.33 12.39
C MET A 280 -3.07 40.74 11.98
N LYS A 281 -3.49 41.78 12.70
CA LYS A 281 -3.08 43.17 12.39
C LYS A 281 -1.68 43.53 12.93
N HIS A 282 -1.09 42.69 13.76
CA HIS A 282 0.23 42.91 14.34
C HIS A 282 1.31 41.94 13.87
N LEU A 283 1.02 41.08 12.92
CA LEU A 283 2.06 40.33 12.23
C LEU A 283 2.68 41.23 11.16
N PRO A 284 3.98 41.56 11.23
CA PRO A 284 4.64 42.29 10.18
C PRO A 284 4.61 41.53 8.87
N SER A 285 4.29 42.26 7.83
CA SER A 285 4.29 41.78 6.44
C SER A 285 5.68 41.30 6.02
#